data_5c07f0338b6011aa5922f1b0b8b89b1b
#
_entry.id   5c07f0338b6011aa5922f1b0b8b89b1b
#
_cell.length_a   1.000
_cell.length_b   1.000
_cell.length_c   1.000
_cell.angle_alpha   90.00
_cell.angle_beta   90.00
_cell.angle_gamma   90.00
#
_symmetry.space_group_name_H-M   'P 1'
#
loop_
_entity.id
_entity.type
_entity.pdbx_description
1 polymer ?
#
loop_
_entity_poly.entity_id
_entity_poly.type
_entity_poly.pdbx_seq_one_letter_code
_entity_poly.pdbx_strand_id
1 'polypeptide(L)'
;MSKTPTRDEQGTPEGDSPRAASARLEVTQGVGDAAMLREAMDPANRSLADALQLSFRLLQVTILCLLVLFLFSGFKTVEANQSGVATLWGAIVDRDGLEPGLQMNWPPPVGEFVVFQAEGRTVDDGEAFVTRGVGVQGRDRAVKQAKATDRIKPERDGSFLTSDREIGHIASEARFEIVDPHKFLETVGDTEADELVRLALQRATVTIAARHTLHELRESLSSDAVRAMLRERSQAMLDATKCGIQIVDVTL
;
A
#
# COMPACT_ATOMS: atom_id res chain seq x y z
N MET A 1 -76.76 66.11 -62.86
CA MET A 1 -77.01 65.48 -64.18
C MET A 1 -76.77 64.03 -64.01
N SER A 2 -77.83 63.29 -63.82
CA SER A 2 -78.42 62.40 -64.83
C SER A 2 -77.63 61.11 -64.95
N LYS A 3 -78.07 59.94 -64.79
CA LYS A 3 -79.29 59.19 -64.94
C LYS A 3 -78.88 57.73 -64.58
N THR A 4 -79.71 57.12 -63.79
CA THR A 4 -80.06 55.69 -63.83
C THR A 4 -80.36 55.22 -65.28
N PRO A 5 -80.64 53.98 -65.67
CA PRO A 5 -81.02 52.78 -64.87
C PRO A 5 -80.60 51.40 -65.48
N THR A 6 -81.11 50.38 -64.82
CA THR A 6 -81.70 49.10 -65.30
C THR A 6 -80.78 47.96 -65.67
N ARG A 7 -81.00 46.80 -65.12
CA ARG A 7 -81.91 45.72 -65.16
C ARG A 7 -81.32 44.41 -65.68
N ASP A 8 -81.62 43.41 -64.93
CA ASP A 8 -82.12 42.07 -65.26
C ASP A 8 -81.09 41.07 -65.76
N GLU A 9 -81.02 39.97 -65.41
CA GLU A 9 -81.90 38.84 -65.11
C GLU A 9 -81.05 37.55 -64.95
N GLN A 10 -81.49 36.74 -64.05
CA GLN A 10 -81.65 35.28 -64.07
C GLN A 10 -80.46 34.34 -64.39
N GLY A 11 -80.39 33.39 -63.51
CA GLY A 11 -79.88 32.08 -63.81
C GLY A 11 -79.29 31.30 -62.61
N THR A 12 -80.15 30.62 -61.89
CA THR A 12 -79.87 29.42 -61.08
C THR A 12 -79.34 28.29 -62.00
N PRO A 13 -78.77 27.16 -61.52
CA PRO A 13 -78.63 26.66 -60.11
C PRO A 13 -77.34 25.89 -59.82
N GLU A 14 -77.25 25.49 -58.59
CA GLU A 14 -76.69 24.21 -58.11
C GLU A 14 -75.18 23.94 -58.20
N GLY A 15 -74.57 23.84 -57.03
CA GLY A 15 -73.29 23.24 -56.81
C GLY A 15 -73.07 23.13 -55.31
N ASP A 16 -73.59 22.06 -54.79
CA ASP A 16 -73.44 21.62 -53.38
C ASP A 16 -71.95 21.41 -53.09
N SER A 17 -71.42 22.29 -52.26
CA SER A 17 -70.06 22.16 -51.65
C SER A 17 -70.23 21.89 -50.18
N PRO A 18 -69.65 20.82 -49.66
CA PRO A 18 -69.81 20.51 -48.27
C PRO A 18 -69.18 21.63 -47.44
N ARG A 19 -70.01 22.22 -46.60
CA ARG A 19 -69.63 23.13 -45.53
C ARG A 19 -68.58 22.38 -44.62
N ALA A 20 -67.35 22.78 -44.70
CA ALA A 20 -66.40 22.45 -43.66
C ALA A 20 -66.93 22.95 -42.36
N ALA A 21 -67.44 22.04 -41.56
CA ALA A 21 -67.77 22.30 -40.15
C ALA A 21 -66.42 22.55 -39.39
N SER A 22 -66.00 23.80 -39.32
CA SER A 22 -64.98 24.22 -38.36
C SER A 22 -65.62 24.07 -36.96
N ALA A 23 -65.37 22.91 -36.36
CA ALA A 23 -65.60 22.76 -34.92
C ALA A 23 -64.65 23.73 -34.23
N ARG A 24 -65.17 24.89 -33.91
CA ARG A 24 -64.46 25.79 -32.97
C ARG A 24 -64.61 25.16 -31.59
N LEU A 25 -63.52 24.47 -31.20
CA LEU A 25 -63.39 23.99 -29.85
C LEU A 25 -63.23 25.25 -28.98
N GLU A 26 -64.37 25.75 -28.51
CA GLU A 26 -64.35 26.71 -27.41
C GLU A 26 -63.88 25.95 -26.17
N VAL A 27 -62.53 25.94 -25.97
CA VAL A 27 -62.00 25.60 -24.71
C VAL A 27 -62.45 26.69 -23.77
N THR A 28 -63.59 26.45 -23.12
CA THR A 28 -63.96 27.20 -21.92
C THR A 28 -62.91 26.86 -20.88
N GLN A 29 -61.81 27.59 -20.95
CA GLN A 29 -60.86 27.56 -19.85
C GLN A 29 -61.65 28.04 -18.63
N GLY A 30 -62.01 27.09 -17.81
CA GLY A 30 -62.39 27.35 -16.45
C GLY A 30 -61.18 27.97 -15.76
N VAL A 31 -61.05 29.28 -15.87
CA VAL A 31 -60.01 30.07 -15.23
C VAL A 31 -60.02 29.78 -13.73
N GLY A 32 -61.12 29.27 -13.17
CA GLY A 32 -61.24 28.83 -11.82
C GLY A 32 -60.51 27.51 -11.48
N ASP A 33 -60.64 26.51 -12.38
CA ASP A 33 -60.01 25.19 -12.14
C ASP A 33 -58.48 25.21 -12.28
N ALA A 34 -57.95 25.94 -13.21
CA ALA A 34 -56.50 26.09 -13.37
C ALA A 34 -55.88 26.93 -12.27
N ALA A 35 -56.60 27.92 -11.74
CA ALA A 35 -56.17 28.70 -10.58
C ALA A 35 -56.22 27.85 -9.30
N MET A 36 -57.27 27.09 -9.07
CA MET A 36 -57.40 26.16 -7.92
C MET A 36 -56.36 25.04 -7.99
N LEU A 37 -56.08 24.48 -9.16
CA LEU A 37 -54.98 23.49 -9.34
C LEU A 37 -53.61 24.10 -9.05
N ARG A 38 -53.37 25.32 -9.47
CA ARG A 38 -52.10 26.01 -9.16
C ARG A 38 -52.00 26.31 -7.66
N GLU A 39 -53.07 26.74 -7.04
CA GLU A 39 -53.12 27.03 -5.60
C GLU A 39 -52.99 25.75 -4.74
N ALA A 40 -53.55 24.62 -5.21
CA ALA A 40 -53.43 23.32 -4.59
C ALA A 40 -52.00 22.70 -4.81
N MET A 41 -51.33 23.02 -5.90
CA MET A 41 -49.97 22.56 -6.18
C MET A 41 -48.88 23.42 -5.52
N ASP A 42 -49.20 24.66 -5.13
CA ASP A 42 -48.27 25.57 -4.43
C ASP A 42 -47.71 25.01 -3.10
N PRO A 43 -48.53 24.43 -2.19
CA PRO A 43 -47.99 23.82 -0.99
C PRO A 43 -47.14 22.56 -1.27
N ALA A 44 -47.53 21.74 -2.29
CA ALA A 44 -46.76 20.57 -2.69
C ALA A 44 -45.40 20.95 -3.31
N ASN A 45 -45.41 21.98 -4.14
CA ASN A 45 -44.14 22.51 -4.73
C ASN A 45 -43.25 23.14 -3.68
N ARG A 46 -43.82 23.83 -2.67
CA ARG A 46 -43.05 24.37 -1.53
C ARG A 46 -42.46 23.27 -0.67
N SER A 47 -43.24 22.24 -0.33
CA SER A 47 -42.74 21.11 0.45
C SER A 47 -41.65 20.32 -0.29
N LEU A 48 -41.77 20.19 -1.61
CA LEU A 48 -40.73 19.57 -2.46
C LEU A 48 -39.48 20.45 -2.53
N ALA A 49 -39.64 21.75 -2.66
CA ALA A 49 -38.49 22.68 -2.67
C ALA A 49 -37.77 22.69 -1.32
N ASP A 50 -38.52 22.67 -0.21
CA ASP A 50 -37.96 22.61 1.15
C ASP A 50 -37.25 21.27 1.38
N ALA A 51 -37.82 20.16 0.92
CA ALA A 51 -37.20 18.84 1.00
C ALA A 51 -35.91 18.77 0.18
N LEU A 52 -35.91 19.31 -1.05
CA LEU A 52 -34.72 19.41 -1.88
C LEU A 52 -33.65 20.31 -1.23
N GLN A 53 -34.04 21.43 -0.66
CA GLN A 53 -33.12 22.34 0.00
C GLN A 53 -32.51 21.71 1.27
N LEU A 54 -33.32 20.99 2.05
CA LEU A 54 -32.84 20.22 3.19
C LEU A 54 -31.86 19.11 2.77
N SER A 55 -32.22 18.34 1.72
CA SER A 55 -31.36 17.29 1.17
C SER A 55 -30.03 17.86 0.66
N PHE A 56 -30.08 19.02 -0.01
CA PHE A 56 -28.88 19.67 -0.51
C PHE A 56 -27.99 20.19 0.64
N ARG A 57 -28.56 20.74 1.70
CA ARG A 57 -27.81 21.15 2.90
C ARG A 57 -27.20 19.93 3.59
N LEU A 58 -27.95 18.85 3.73
CA LEU A 58 -27.45 17.61 4.29
C LEU A 58 -26.27 17.08 3.48
N LEU A 59 -26.41 17.05 2.15
CA LEU A 59 -25.33 16.66 1.23
C LEU A 59 -24.09 17.53 1.37
N GLN A 60 -24.25 18.86 1.47
CA GLN A 60 -23.13 19.77 1.69
C GLN A 60 -22.42 19.51 3.01
N VAL A 61 -23.17 19.31 4.10
CA VAL A 61 -22.59 18.97 5.42
C VAL A 61 -21.86 17.64 5.35
N THR A 62 -22.43 16.64 4.68
CA THR A 62 -21.81 15.33 4.51
C THR A 62 -20.49 15.43 3.72
N ILE A 63 -20.50 16.16 2.61
CA ILE A 63 -19.29 16.40 1.81
C ILE A 63 -18.22 17.12 2.63
N LEU A 64 -18.59 18.15 3.39
CA LEU A 64 -17.67 18.88 4.25
C LEU A 64 -17.08 17.97 5.33
N CYS A 65 -17.91 17.16 5.96
CA CYS A 65 -17.48 16.19 6.97
C CYS A 65 -16.51 15.15 6.38
N LEU A 66 -16.82 14.61 5.20
CA LEU A 66 -15.94 13.68 4.49
C LEU A 66 -14.61 14.33 4.09
N LEU A 67 -14.63 15.60 3.67
CA LEU A 67 -13.41 16.33 3.34
C LEU A 67 -12.53 16.53 4.57
N VAL A 68 -13.12 16.87 5.70
CA VAL A 68 -12.39 16.98 6.98
C VAL A 68 -11.80 15.63 7.38
N LEU A 69 -12.58 14.55 7.35
CA LEU A 69 -12.09 13.19 7.63
C LEU A 69 -10.97 12.78 6.66
N PHE A 70 -11.10 13.14 5.40
CA PHE A 70 -10.06 12.89 4.39
C PHE A 70 -8.75 13.60 4.74
N LEU A 71 -8.78 14.86 5.16
CA LEU A 71 -7.59 15.59 5.59
C LEU A 71 -6.95 14.96 6.82
N PHE A 72 -7.75 14.49 7.78
CA PHE A 72 -7.25 13.77 8.96
C PHE A 72 -6.69 12.38 8.66
N SER A 73 -7.02 11.79 7.52
CA SER A 73 -6.47 10.51 7.07
C SER A 73 -4.96 10.55 6.76
N GLY A 74 -4.39 11.74 6.61
CA GLY A 74 -2.95 11.93 6.37
C GLY A 74 -2.08 11.82 7.62
N PHE A 75 -2.63 11.60 8.81
CA PHE A 75 -1.86 11.42 10.04
C PHE A 75 -1.55 9.96 10.30
N LYS A 76 -0.29 9.65 10.62
CA LYS A 76 0.17 8.33 11.03
C LYS A 76 1.13 8.42 12.21
N THR A 77 1.03 7.48 13.13
CA THR A 77 1.97 7.36 14.24
C THR A 77 3.05 6.35 13.89
N VAL A 78 4.31 6.73 14.07
CA VAL A 78 5.50 5.89 13.91
C VAL A 78 6.00 5.49 15.29
N GLU A 79 6.18 4.20 15.52
CA GLU A 79 6.68 3.66 16.79
C GLU A 79 8.19 3.88 16.93
N ALA A 80 8.72 3.79 18.16
CA ALA A 80 10.12 4.07 18.44
C ALA A 80 11.12 3.13 17.75
N ASN A 81 10.70 1.89 17.45
CA ASN A 81 11.52 0.88 16.76
C ASN A 81 11.26 0.84 15.24
N GLN A 82 10.39 1.71 14.76
CA GLN A 82 10.04 1.85 13.35
C GLN A 82 10.69 3.09 12.76
N SER A 83 11.00 3.00 11.51
CA SER A 83 11.32 4.14 10.66
C SER A 83 10.55 4.01 9.35
N GLY A 84 10.68 5.00 8.51
CA GLY A 84 10.02 4.96 7.22
C GLY A 84 10.31 6.21 6.42
N VAL A 85 9.67 6.33 5.30
CA VAL A 85 9.74 7.52 4.46
C VAL A 85 8.35 7.96 4.05
N ALA A 86 8.20 9.27 3.89
CA ALA A 86 7.02 9.85 3.26
C ALA A 86 7.22 9.85 1.75
N THR A 87 6.23 9.34 1.03
CA THR A 87 6.20 9.42 -0.43
C THR A 87 5.12 10.36 -0.89
N LEU A 88 5.39 11.05 -2.00
CA LEU A 88 4.43 11.91 -2.68
C LEU A 88 4.40 11.49 -4.16
N TRP A 89 3.25 11.04 -4.63
CA TRP A 89 3.11 10.48 -5.98
C TRP A 89 4.11 9.35 -6.28
N GLY A 90 4.46 8.56 -5.26
CA GLY A 90 5.44 7.48 -5.36
C GLY A 90 6.91 7.92 -5.32
N ALA A 91 7.19 9.20 -5.25
CA ALA A 91 8.56 9.70 -5.04
C ALA A 91 8.83 9.90 -3.55
N ILE A 92 10.00 9.49 -3.09
CA ILE A 92 10.44 9.71 -1.71
C ILE A 92 10.75 11.19 -1.53
N VAL A 93 10.08 11.82 -0.55
CA VAL A 93 10.23 13.26 -0.27
C VAL A 93 11.26 13.50 0.82
N ASP A 94 11.27 12.64 1.82
CA ASP A 94 12.15 12.76 2.98
C ASP A 94 13.33 11.80 2.87
N ARG A 95 14.55 12.35 2.99
CA ARG A 95 15.79 11.57 2.87
C ARG A 95 16.29 11.06 4.22
N ASP A 96 15.95 11.75 5.29
CA ASP A 96 16.48 11.44 6.63
C ASP A 96 15.65 10.39 7.37
N GLY A 97 14.52 9.99 6.77
CA GLY A 97 13.59 9.06 7.39
C GLY A 97 12.64 9.73 8.39
N LEU A 98 11.58 9.04 8.73
CA LEU A 98 10.56 9.53 9.66
C LEU A 98 11.03 9.32 11.09
N GLU A 99 11.00 10.38 11.90
CA GLU A 99 11.21 10.28 13.34
C GLU A 99 10.02 9.60 14.04
N PRO A 100 10.25 8.90 15.17
CA PRO A 100 9.16 8.37 15.98
C PRO A 100 8.21 9.46 16.45
N GLY A 101 6.91 9.16 16.39
CA GLY A 101 5.87 10.09 16.81
C GLY A 101 4.76 10.26 15.79
N LEU A 102 3.99 11.34 15.97
CA LEU A 102 2.90 11.67 15.04
C LEU A 102 3.47 12.40 13.81
N GLN A 103 3.33 11.78 12.67
CA GLN A 103 3.76 12.30 11.38
C GLN A 103 2.55 12.70 10.52
N MET A 104 2.72 13.74 9.72
CA MET A 104 1.70 14.24 8.82
C MET A 104 2.21 14.20 7.38
N ASN A 105 1.42 13.61 6.51
CA ASN A 105 1.63 13.61 5.07
C ASN A 105 0.31 13.91 4.36
N TRP A 106 0.35 14.11 3.07
CA TRP A 106 -0.86 14.19 2.26
C TRP A 106 -1.64 12.89 2.32
N PRO A 107 -3.00 12.96 2.38
CA PRO A 107 -3.80 11.75 2.38
C PRO A 107 -3.68 10.97 1.06
N PRO A 108 -3.89 9.63 1.11
CA PRO A 108 -3.92 8.83 -0.10
C PRO A 108 -4.96 9.33 -1.13
N PRO A 109 -4.67 9.29 -2.44
CA PRO A 109 -3.56 8.65 -3.11
C PRO A 109 -2.34 9.57 -3.35
N VAL A 110 -2.37 10.81 -2.85
CA VAL A 110 -1.33 11.82 -3.10
C VAL A 110 -0.06 11.51 -2.33
N GLY A 111 -0.19 11.17 -1.05
CA GLY A 111 0.91 10.81 -0.18
C GLY A 111 0.69 9.46 0.48
N GLU A 112 1.78 8.77 0.77
CA GLU A 112 1.80 7.51 1.50
C GLU A 112 2.99 7.48 2.45
N PHE A 113 2.81 6.78 3.59
CA PHE A 113 3.89 6.46 4.50
C PHE A 113 4.28 5.00 4.33
N VAL A 114 5.51 4.76 3.94
CA VAL A 114 6.12 3.43 3.94
C VAL A 114 6.87 3.28 5.25
N VAL A 115 6.31 2.52 6.18
CA VAL A 115 6.87 2.29 7.53
C VAL A 115 7.32 0.85 7.63
N PHE A 116 8.51 0.65 8.18
CA PHE A 116 9.12 -0.66 8.40
C PHE A 116 9.83 -0.69 9.75
N GLN A 117 10.10 -1.88 10.27
CA GLN A 117 10.88 -2.04 11.49
C GLN A 117 12.35 -1.75 11.18
N ALA A 118 12.87 -0.67 11.79
CA ALA A 118 14.24 -0.21 11.55
C ALA A 118 15.26 -0.85 12.48
N GLU A 119 14.85 -1.14 13.72
CA GLU A 119 15.75 -1.64 14.78
C GLU A 119 15.32 -3.02 15.27
N GLY A 120 16.30 -3.77 15.75
CA GLY A 120 16.07 -5.05 16.43
C GLY A 120 15.64 -6.19 15.53
N ARG A 121 15.87 -6.10 14.22
CA ARG A 121 15.63 -7.20 13.28
C ARG A 121 16.70 -8.27 13.43
N THR A 122 16.26 -9.53 13.47
CA THR A 122 17.16 -10.68 13.54
C THR A 122 16.88 -11.66 12.42
N VAL A 123 17.94 -12.12 11.79
CA VAL A 123 17.89 -13.11 10.71
C VAL A 123 18.89 -14.20 10.98
N ASP A 124 18.45 -15.43 10.89
CA ASP A 124 19.33 -16.59 10.94
C ASP A 124 19.84 -16.97 9.54
N ASP A 125 20.94 -17.71 9.51
CA ASP A 125 21.49 -18.28 8.26
C ASP A 125 20.61 -19.40 7.67
N GLY A 126 19.45 -19.65 8.30
CA GLY A 126 18.53 -20.70 7.93
C GLY A 126 19.11 -22.08 8.21
N GLU A 127 18.81 -22.98 7.30
CA GLU A 127 19.28 -24.37 7.38
C GLU A 127 20.53 -24.62 6.49
N ALA A 128 21.19 -23.54 6.03
CA ALA A 128 22.26 -23.66 5.04
C ALA A 128 23.48 -24.46 5.55
N PHE A 129 23.78 -24.33 6.85
CA PHE A 129 24.94 -24.97 7.46
C PHE A 129 24.62 -25.81 8.69
N VAL A 130 23.35 -26.18 8.87
CA VAL A 130 22.87 -26.96 10.01
C VAL A 130 22.34 -28.30 9.56
N THR A 131 22.61 -29.33 10.36
CA THR A 131 22.08 -30.67 10.14
C THR A 131 20.58 -30.70 10.46
N ARG A 132 19.73 -31.08 9.50
CA ARG A 132 18.26 -31.11 9.67
C ARG A 132 17.73 -32.10 10.73
N GLY A 133 18.58 -32.85 11.39
CA GLY A 133 18.22 -33.69 12.54
C GLY A 133 18.13 -32.94 13.85
N VAL A 134 18.67 -31.72 13.90
CA VAL A 134 18.67 -30.85 15.08
C VAL A 134 17.54 -29.84 14.89
N GLY A 135 16.34 -30.17 15.36
CA GLY A 135 15.17 -29.34 15.19
C GLY A 135 15.39 -27.95 15.83
N VAL A 136 15.51 -26.94 14.96
CA VAL A 136 15.44 -25.55 15.35
C VAL A 136 13.97 -25.17 15.45
N GLN A 137 13.33 -25.42 16.58
CA GLN A 137 12.00 -24.91 16.88
C GLN A 137 12.12 -23.86 18.00
N GLY A 138 11.83 -22.62 17.64
CA GLY A 138 11.54 -21.54 18.56
C GLY A 138 12.75 -20.84 19.16
N ARG A 139 12.48 -19.79 19.92
CA ARG A 139 13.42 -18.90 20.63
C ARG A 139 14.36 -19.60 21.63
N ASP A 140 14.10 -20.84 21.99
CA ASP A 140 14.95 -21.67 22.84
C ASP A 140 15.74 -22.65 21.97
N ARG A 141 16.74 -22.12 21.28
CA ARG A 141 17.75 -22.90 20.57
C ARG A 141 18.69 -23.60 21.55
N ALA A 142 18.23 -24.57 22.28
CA ALA A 142 19.12 -25.60 22.75
C ALA A 142 19.51 -26.41 21.52
N VAL A 143 20.69 -26.16 20.97
CA VAL A 143 21.33 -27.06 20.00
C VAL A 143 21.37 -28.42 20.66
N LYS A 144 20.37 -29.26 20.41
CA LYS A 144 20.43 -30.68 20.83
C LYS A 144 21.59 -31.24 20.04
N GLN A 145 22.70 -31.53 20.73
CA GLN A 145 23.84 -32.18 20.12
C GLN A 145 23.34 -33.38 19.32
N ALA A 146 23.58 -33.35 18.02
CA ALA A 146 23.30 -34.49 17.17
C ALA A 146 23.95 -35.72 17.80
N LYS A 147 23.21 -36.80 17.97
CA LYS A 147 23.79 -38.03 18.48
C LYS A 147 24.87 -38.47 17.51
N ALA A 148 26.03 -38.86 18.03
CA ALA A 148 27.18 -39.32 17.22
C ALA A 148 26.86 -40.46 16.22
N THR A 149 25.66 -41.05 16.32
CA THR A 149 25.15 -42.11 15.44
C THR A 149 24.36 -41.61 14.23
N ASP A 150 24.00 -40.30 14.17
CA ASP A 150 23.25 -39.77 13.05
C ASP A 150 24.19 -39.52 11.86
N ARG A 151 23.98 -40.27 10.79
CA ARG A 151 24.72 -40.06 9.54
C ARG A 151 24.28 -38.77 8.89
N ILE A 152 25.25 -37.93 8.57
CA ILE A 152 25.02 -36.75 7.74
C ILE A 152 24.51 -37.20 6.39
N LYS A 153 23.41 -36.62 5.96
CA LYS A 153 22.80 -36.84 4.64
C LYS A 153 23.03 -35.60 3.79
N PRO A 154 23.99 -35.64 2.84
CA PRO A 154 24.37 -34.46 2.04
C PRO A 154 23.18 -33.85 1.26
N GLU A 155 22.17 -34.65 0.95
CA GLU A 155 20.96 -34.19 0.24
C GLU A 155 20.03 -33.33 1.12
N ARG A 156 20.21 -33.39 2.42
CA ARG A 156 19.30 -32.76 3.40
C ARG A 156 19.99 -31.85 4.39
N ASP A 157 21.23 -32.18 4.74
CA ASP A 157 21.98 -31.52 5.80
C ASP A 157 22.90 -30.47 5.19
N GLY A 158 22.77 -29.21 5.63
CA GLY A 158 23.64 -28.12 5.24
C GLY A 158 25.03 -28.25 5.91
N SER A 159 26.09 -27.90 5.18
CA SER A 159 27.45 -27.94 5.68
C SER A 159 28.34 -26.96 4.90
N PHE A 160 29.46 -26.56 5.50
CA PHE A 160 30.53 -25.85 4.80
C PHE A 160 31.82 -26.65 4.78
N LEU A 161 32.70 -26.35 3.83
CA LEU A 161 34.00 -26.96 3.68
C LEU A 161 35.09 -25.96 4.14
N THR A 162 36.00 -26.43 4.98
CA THR A 162 37.16 -25.66 5.44
C THR A 162 38.36 -25.78 4.54
N SER A 163 39.42 -24.97 4.83
CA SER A 163 40.66 -24.98 4.02
C SER A 163 41.41 -26.33 4.05
N ASP A 164 41.27 -27.07 5.15
CA ASP A 164 41.83 -28.43 5.34
C ASP A 164 40.93 -29.55 4.80
N ARG A 165 39.81 -29.18 4.07
CA ARG A 165 38.86 -30.11 3.45
C ARG A 165 38.01 -30.86 4.48
N GLU A 166 37.88 -30.34 5.67
CA GLU A 166 36.95 -30.89 6.68
C GLU A 166 35.58 -30.24 6.53
N ILE A 167 34.54 -31.01 6.97
CA ILE A 167 33.15 -30.56 6.92
C ILE A 167 32.77 -29.98 8.28
N GLY A 168 32.28 -28.75 8.25
CA GLY A 168 31.77 -28.08 9.46
C GLY A 168 30.28 -27.74 9.37
N HIS A 169 29.68 -27.61 10.53
CA HIS A 169 28.31 -27.15 10.72
C HIS A 169 28.30 -25.94 11.67
N ILE A 170 27.53 -24.94 11.38
CA ILE A 170 27.38 -23.75 12.19
C ILE A 170 25.94 -23.25 12.10
N ALA A 171 25.44 -22.70 13.20
CA ALA A 171 24.20 -21.94 13.21
C ALA A 171 24.56 -20.50 13.58
N SER A 172 24.25 -19.56 12.73
CA SER A 172 24.54 -18.16 12.97
C SER A 172 23.28 -17.31 12.84
N GLU A 173 23.23 -16.25 13.62
CA GLU A 173 22.13 -15.29 13.63
C GLU A 173 22.72 -13.88 13.62
N ALA A 174 22.25 -13.06 12.70
CA ALA A 174 22.64 -11.66 12.59
C ALA A 174 21.51 -10.76 13.07
N ARG A 175 21.85 -9.82 13.95
CA ARG A 175 20.99 -8.70 14.31
C ARG A 175 21.42 -7.48 13.52
N PHE A 176 20.47 -6.84 12.85
CA PHE A 176 20.76 -5.69 12.00
C PHE A 176 19.76 -4.56 12.23
N GLU A 177 20.12 -3.39 11.77
CA GLU A 177 19.32 -2.18 11.79
C GLU A 177 19.41 -1.47 10.43
N ILE A 178 18.40 -0.67 10.11
CA ILE A 178 18.34 0.13 8.90
C ILE A 178 18.74 1.55 9.26
N VAL A 179 19.95 1.95 8.83
CA VAL A 179 20.54 3.26 9.16
C VAL A 179 20.13 4.32 8.13
N ASP A 180 19.95 3.91 6.89
CA ASP A 180 19.56 4.82 5.79
C ASP A 180 18.26 4.35 5.15
N PRO A 181 17.10 4.84 5.63
CA PRO A 181 15.79 4.45 5.14
C PRO A 181 15.57 4.69 3.65
N HIS A 182 16.16 5.77 3.14
CA HIS A 182 16.04 6.13 1.73
C HIS A 182 16.75 5.12 0.83
N LYS A 183 18.03 4.86 1.08
CA LYS A 183 18.79 3.86 0.31
C LYS A 183 18.21 2.47 0.45
N PHE A 184 17.72 2.14 1.63
CA PHE A 184 17.08 0.86 1.90
C PHE A 184 15.88 0.62 0.97
N LEU A 185 14.96 1.56 0.89
CA LEU A 185 13.77 1.42 0.05
C LEU A 185 14.05 1.52 -1.44
N GLU A 186 15.06 2.29 -1.85
CA GLU A 186 15.46 2.37 -3.26
C GLU A 186 16.15 1.10 -3.76
N THR A 187 16.86 0.40 -2.87
CA THR A 187 17.76 -0.70 -3.30
C THR A 187 17.15 -2.07 -3.03
N VAL A 188 16.54 -2.28 -1.88
CA VAL A 188 16.15 -3.61 -1.40
C VAL A 188 14.66 -3.68 -1.11
N GLY A 189 14.14 -2.71 -0.33
CA GLY A 189 12.79 -2.79 0.20
C GLY A 189 12.66 -3.73 1.40
N ASP A 190 11.48 -3.67 2.05
CA ASP A 190 11.26 -4.39 3.30
C ASP A 190 11.14 -5.91 3.14
N THR A 191 10.60 -6.36 2.02
CA THR A 191 10.31 -7.78 1.75
C THR A 191 11.58 -8.61 1.53
N GLU A 192 12.58 -8.05 0.87
CA GLU A 192 13.82 -8.72 0.48
C GLU A 192 14.97 -8.52 1.46
N ALA A 193 14.80 -7.64 2.47
CA ALA A 193 15.85 -7.27 3.41
C ALA A 193 16.41 -8.47 4.19
N ASP A 194 15.54 -9.29 4.74
CA ASP A 194 15.93 -10.44 5.53
C ASP A 194 16.69 -11.47 4.70
N GLU A 195 16.25 -11.67 3.46
CA GLU A 195 16.92 -12.58 2.52
C GLU A 195 18.29 -12.06 2.11
N LEU A 196 18.43 -10.75 1.85
CA LEU A 196 19.71 -10.14 1.53
C LEU A 196 20.72 -10.31 2.68
N VAL A 197 20.30 -10.04 3.92
CA VAL A 197 21.15 -10.20 5.11
C VAL A 197 21.52 -11.67 5.30
N ARG A 198 20.58 -12.60 5.12
CA ARG A 198 20.82 -14.05 5.17
C ARG A 198 21.87 -14.47 4.14
N LEU A 199 21.74 -14.05 2.89
CA LEU A 199 22.71 -14.37 1.83
C LEU A 199 24.09 -13.76 2.12
N ALA A 200 24.15 -12.54 2.66
CA ALA A 200 25.41 -11.92 3.08
C ALA A 200 26.08 -12.73 4.19
N LEU A 201 25.33 -13.17 5.19
CA LEU A 201 25.82 -13.99 6.29
C LEU A 201 26.31 -15.35 5.81
N GLN A 202 25.53 -16.05 4.98
CA GLN A 202 25.91 -17.33 4.37
C GLN A 202 27.20 -17.22 3.55
N ARG A 203 27.31 -16.20 2.72
CA ARG A 203 28.51 -15.96 1.91
C ARG A 203 29.73 -15.61 2.76
N ALA A 204 29.54 -14.84 3.85
CA ALA A 204 30.60 -14.54 4.81
C ALA A 204 31.09 -15.83 5.46
N THR A 205 30.20 -16.69 5.92
CA THR A 205 30.51 -17.99 6.53
C THR A 205 31.35 -18.86 5.61
N VAL A 206 30.91 -19.05 4.37
CA VAL A 206 31.67 -19.85 3.37
C VAL A 206 33.03 -19.21 3.09
N THR A 207 33.12 -17.89 2.98
CA THR A 207 34.39 -17.20 2.68
C THR A 207 35.39 -17.33 3.82
N ILE A 208 34.93 -17.27 5.06
CA ILE A 208 35.76 -17.44 6.27
C ILE A 208 36.19 -18.91 6.39
N ALA A 209 35.24 -19.84 6.26
CA ALA A 209 35.53 -21.28 6.31
C ALA A 209 36.57 -21.72 5.30
N ALA A 210 36.48 -21.23 4.06
CA ALA A 210 37.47 -21.56 3.00
C ALA A 210 38.90 -21.06 3.27
N ARG A 211 39.09 -20.14 4.22
CA ARG A 211 40.40 -19.56 4.56
C ARG A 211 41.03 -20.11 5.85
N HIS A 212 40.23 -20.78 6.67
CA HIS A 212 40.64 -21.29 7.98
C HIS A 212 40.48 -22.80 8.05
N THR A 213 41.28 -23.44 8.88
CA THR A 213 41.12 -24.86 9.20
C THR A 213 39.98 -25.05 10.21
N LEU A 214 39.41 -26.26 10.25
CA LEU A 214 38.36 -26.55 11.22
C LEU A 214 38.84 -26.40 12.66
N HIS A 215 40.09 -26.75 12.93
CA HIS A 215 40.71 -26.60 14.22
C HIS A 215 40.79 -25.12 14.66
N GLU A 216 41.25 -24.23 13.78
CA GLU A 216 41.31 -22.79 14.04
C GLU A 216 39.92 -22.23 14.32
N LEU A 217 38.90 -22.57 13.51
CA LEU A 217 37.53 -22.12 13.69
C LEU A 217 36.93 -22.63 15.00
N ARG A 218 37.26 -23.87 15.39
CA ARG A 218 36.73 -24.50 16.60
C ARG A 218 37.35 -23.89 17.87
N GLU A 219 38.63 -23.60 17.89
CA GLU A 219 39.30 -22.92 19.00
C GLU A 219 38.84 -21.47 19.12
N SER A 220 38.56 -20.82 17.98
CA SER A 220 38.13 -19.43 17.93
C SER A 220 36.62 -19.26 18.11
N LEU A 221 35.81 -20.31 17.95
CA LEU A 221 34.34 -20.26 18.05
C LEU A 221 33.85 -19.79 19.45
N SER A 222 34.63 -19.98 20.47
CA SER A 222 34.38 -19.43 21.82
C SER A 222 34.85 -17.97 21.97
N SER A 223 35.52 -17.45 20.96
CA SER A 223 36.05 -16.08 20.99
C SER A 223 35.20 -15.13 20.15
N ASP A 224 35.15 -13.87 20.52
CA ASP A 224 34.49 -12.81 19.77
C ASP A 224 35.14 -12.55 18.41
N ALA A 225 36.30 -13.15 18.14
CA ALA A 225 37.05 -12.98 16.90
C ALA A 225 36.28 -13.52 15.66
N VAL A 226 35.67 -14.71 15.76
CA VAL A 226 34.90 -15.28 14.64
C VAL A 226 33.62 -14.47 14.39
N ARG A 227 32.96 -14.04 15.48
CA ARG A 227 31.78 -13.16 15.38
C ARG A 227 32.13 -11.84 14.69
N ALA A 228 33.28 -11.23 15.11
CA ALA A 228 33.75 -9.99 14.51
C ALA A 228 34.08 -10.15 13.03
N MET A 229 34.73 -11.25 12.64
CA MET A 229 35.04 -11.56 11.23
C MET A 229 33.78 -11.76 10.41
N LEU A 230 32.78 -12.49 10.94
CA LEU A 230 31.50 -12.68 10.27
C LEU A 230 30.77 -11.35 10.09
N ARG A 231 30.69 -10.55 11.15
CA ARG A 231 30.07 -9.22 11.10
C ARG A 231 30.75 -8.33 10.05
N GLU A 232 32.07 -8.20 10.12
CA GLU A 232 32.84 -7.35 9.20
C GLU A 232 32.66 -7.81 7.74
N ARG A 233 32.70 -9.12 7.51
CA ARG A 233 32.62 -9.66 6.16
C ARG A 233 31.21 -9.53 5.58
N SER A 234 30.20 -9.79 6.38
CA SER A 234 28.80 -9.59 5.95
C SER A 234 28.51 -8.12 5.72
N GLN A 235 28.99 -7.24 6.62
CA GLN A 235 28.83 -5.78 6.46
C GLN A 235 29.49 -5.28 5.17
N ALA A 236 30.71 -5.71 4.86
CA ALA A 236 31.40 -5.32 3.63
C ALA A 236 30.62 -5.70 2.35
N MET A 237 29.82 -6.77 2.40
CA MET A 237 28.95 -7.15 1.29
C MET A 237 27.73 -6.27 1.18
N LEU A 238 27.10 -5.94 2.32
CA LEU A 238 25.96 -5.02 2.37
C LEU A 238 26.37 -3.61 1.94
N ASP A 239 27.56 -3.15 2.37
CA ASP A 239 28.09 -1.85 1.96
C ASP A 239 28.32 -1.76 0.44
N ALA A 240 28.76 -2.86 -0.17
CA ALA A 240 28.94 -2.93 -1.62
C ALA A 240 27.63 -2.77 -2.40
N THR A 241 26.50 -3.17 -1.80
CA THR A 241 25.16 -3.00 -2.38
C THR A 241 24.56 -1.62 -2.08
N LYS A 242 25.16 -0.87 -1.15
CA LYS A 242 24.70 0.46 -0.71
C LYS A 242 23.25 0.45 -0.19
N CYS A 243 22.85 -0.63 0.46
CA CYS A 243 21.46 -0.85 0.87
C CYS A 243 21.06 -0.15 2.18
N GLY A 244 21.95 0.58 2.84
CA GLY A 244 21.63 1.30 4.08
C GLY A 244 21.38 0.42 5.31
N ILE A 245 21.76 -0.88 5.26
CA ILE A 245 21.64 -1.84 6.35
C ILE A 245 22.98 -1.93 7.09
N GLN A 246 22.91 -1.95 8.44
CA GLN A 246 24.06 -2.15 9.31
C GLN A 246 23.87 -3.38 10.20
N ILE A 247 24.85 -4.28 10.21
CA ILE A 247 24.87 -5.42 11.12
C ILE A 247 25.40 -4.95 12.49
N VAL A 248 24.55 -5.07 13.50
CA VAL A 248 24.88 -4.70 14.88
C VAL A 248 25.69 -5.79 15.54
N ASP A 249 25.22 -7.02 15.47
CA ASP A 249 25.85 -8.16 16.14
C ASP A 249 25.59 -9.46 15.36
N VAL A 250 26.47 -10.43 15.59
CA VAL A 250 26.34 -11.82 15.07
C VAL A 250 26.52 -12.77 16.24
N THR A 251 25.56 -13.67 16.42
CA THR A 251 25.60 -14.76 17.42
C THR A 251 25.82 -16.10 16.71
N LEU A 252 26.50 -17.05 17.43
CA LEU A 252 26.84 -18.37 16.96
C LEU A 252 26.29 -19.43 17.89
#